data_bab0ac9d1acc8ab536799e2c15731bf8
#
_entry.id   bab0ac9d1acc8ab536799e2c15731bf8
#
_cell.length_a   1.000
_cell.length_b   1.000
_cell.length_c   1.000
_cell.angle_alpha   90.00
_cell.angle_beta   90.00
_cell.angle_gamma   90.00
#
_symmetry.space_group_name_H-M   'P 1'
#
loop_
_entity.id
_entity.type
_entity.pdbx_description
1 polymer ?
#
loop_
_entity_poly.entity_id
_entity_poly.type
_entity_poly.pdbx_seq_one_letter_code
_entity_poly.pdbx_strand_id
1 'polypeptide(L)'
;MRNSFMAFADWVLPAMPYLTVMPIILPAFAAGLIMLFRGVNLQRFIALGTLAALTVIAAVLIIVADTHGIQTVQMGGWDAPVGITMVADRLSSIMLFVSSIVLFAVMWYGISQGLRDGDEDDPVAVFLPTYMLLSMGVNLSFLAGDLFNLYVGFEVFLVASYVLLTLGASPQRVRAGIGYVMVSMASSMVFLFALALVYASVGTVNMAQAGIRMEELPTGTRAAIFATFIVAFGIKAAIFPLDAWLPDSYPTAASIVTAVFAGLLTKVGVYAFIRVRSTVFTGGALDSTLMVIALLTMIVGVMGAIAQNDIKRLMSFTLVSHIGYMIFGIALGSVAGLSGAIFYACLLYTSDAADEGLG
;
A
#
# COMPACT_ATOMS: atom_id res chain seq x y z
N MET A 1 -23.06 -14.47 19.02
CA MET A 1 -22.11 -13.62 18.28
C MET A 1 -22.42 -13.55 16.79
N ARG A 2 -22.47 -14.65 16.00
CA ARG A 2 -22.72 -14.59 14.54
C ARG A 2 -24.02 -13.85 14.17
N ASN A 3 -25.11 -14.12 14.88
CA ASN A 3 -26.40 -13.47 14.63
C ASN A 3 -26.39 -11.95 14.93
N SER A 4 -25.60 -11.51 15.94
CA SER A 4 -25.46 -10.08 16.28
C SER A 4 -24.64 -9.35 15.21
N PHE A 5 -23.61 -9.98 14.64
CA PHE A 5 -22.84 -9.41 13.54
C PHE A 5 -23.65 -9.32 12.25
N MET A 6 -24.49 -10.33 11.95
CA MET A 6 -25.39 -10.28 10.80
C MET A 6 -26.40 -9.15 10.92
N ALA A 7 -27.08 -9.02 12.07
CA ALA A 7 -28.04 -7.94 12.30
C ALA A 7 -27.40 -6.54 12.21
N PHE A 8 -26.16 -6.38 12.69
CA PHE A 8 -25.40 -5.15 12.54
C PHE A 8 -25.05 -4.87 11.08
N ALA A 9 -24.59 -5.88 10.35
CA ALA A 9 -24.24 -5.75 8.94
C ALA A 9 -25.47 -5.40 8.09
N ASP A 10 -26.62 -6.02 8.34
CA ASP A 10 -27.91 -5.70 7.68
C ASP A 10 -28.30 -4.23 7.89
N TRP A 11 -28.11 -3.71 9.12
CA TRP A 11 -28.39 -2.31 9.43
C TRP A 11 -27.48 -1.33 8.71
N VAL A 12 -26.22 -1.69 8.48
CA VAL A 12 -25.22 -0.83 7.81
C VAL A 12 -25.28 -0.94 6.28
N LEU A 13 -25.84 -2.02 5.74
CA LEU A 13 -25.84 -2.31 4.30
C LEU A 13 -26.30 -1.14 3.41
N PRO A 14 -27.35 -0.37 3.74
CA PRO A 14 -27.76 0.79 2.95
C PRO A 14 -26.72 1.91 2.88
N ALA A 15 -25.81 2.00 3.86
CA ALA A 15 -24.76 3.00 3.92
C ALA A 15 -23.46 2.56 3.21
N MET A 16 -23.38 1.30 2.74
CA MET A 16 -22.16 0.75 2.15
C MET A 16 -21.59 1.54 0.97
N PRO A 17 -22.41 2.09 0.03
CA PRO A 17 -21.87 2.93 -1.04
C PRO A 17 -21.06 4.12 -0.52
N TYR A 18 -21.48 4.72 0.59
CA TYR A 18 -20.77 5.83 1.23
C TYR A 18 -19.56 5.33 2.02
N LEU A 19 -19.72 4.27 2.82
CA LEU A 19 -18.65 3.73 3.66
C LEU A 19 -17.46 3.20 2.85
N THR A 20 -17.69 2.66 1.65
CA THR A 20 -16.62 2.19 0.77
C THR A 20 -15.78 3.35 0.22
N VAL A 21 -16.37 4.53 0.04
CA VAL A 21 -15.68 5.71 -0.52
C VAL A 21 -15.07 6.60 0.57
N MET A 22 -15.63 6.58 1.79
CA MET A 22 -15.15 7.39 2.93
C MET A 22 -13.66 7.25 3.24
N PRO A 23 -13.02 6.07 3.16
CA PRO A 23 -11.58 5.94 3.40
C PRO A 23 -10.71 6.78 2.48
N ILE A 24 -11.23 7.22 1.34
CA ILE A 24 -10.53 8.06 0.38
C ILE A 24 -10.88 9.54 0.63
N ILE A 25 -12.17 9.85 0.77
CA ILE A 25 -12.63 11.24 0.89
C ILE A 25 -12.25 11.85 2.23
N LEU A 26 -12.37 11.07 3.33
CA LEU A 26 -12.15 11.58 4.67
C LEU A 26 -10.73 12.12 4.91
N PRO A 27 -9.65 11.40 4.56
CA PRO A 27 -8.30 11.93 4.71
C PRO A 27 -7.99 13.07 3.71
N ALA A 28 -8.56 13.06 2.50
CA ALA A 28 -8.43 14.18 1.57
C ALA A 28 -9.04 15.46 2.14
N PHE A 29 -10.25 15.36 2.68
CA PHE A 29 -10.94 16.48 3.31
C PHE A 29 -10.21 16.95 4.57
N ALA A 30 -9.72 16.03 5.39
CA ALA A 30 -8.92 16.34 6.56
C ALA A 30 -7.62 17.08 6.20
N ALA A 31 -6.94 16.69 5.13
CA ALA A 31 -5.77 17.41 4.62
C ALA A 31 -6.10 18.86 4.29
N GLY A 32 -7.20 19.10 3.58
CA GLY A 32 -7.68 20.45 3.29
C GLY A 32 -8.03 21.26 4.53
N LEU A 33 -8.72 20.66 5.50
CA LEU A 33 -9.04 21.32 6.77
C LEU A 33 -7.79 21.68 7.59
N ILE A 34 -6.81 20.78 7.66
CA ILE A 34 -5.55 21.01 8.36
C ILE A 34 -4.80 22.20 7.75
N MET A 35 -4.82 22.36 6.44
CA MET A 35 -4.20 23.50 5.76
C MET A 35 -4.96 24.82 6.02
N LEU A 36 -6.28 24.75 6.21
CA LEU A 36 -7.11 25.94 6.46
C LEU A 36 -6.95 26.47 7.89
N PHE A 37 -6.84 25.59 8.87
CA PHE A 37 -6.75 25.95 10.27
C PHE A 37 -5.30 26.06 10.75
N ARG A 38 -4.96 27.17 11.43
CA ARG A 38 -3.59 27.45 11.91
C ARG A 38 -3.28 26.90 13.31
N GLY A 39 -4.28 26.43 14.03
CA GLY A 39 -4.10 25.93 15.40
C GLY A 39 -3.52 24.53 15.44
N VAL A 40 -2.28 24.38 15.88
CA VAL A 40 -1.55 23.07 15.91
C VAL A 40 -2.34 21.98 16.65
N ASN A 41 -2.96 22.31 17.78
CA ASN A 41 -3.76 21.34 18.54
C ASN A 41 -5.01 20.89 17.77
N LEU A 42 -5.65 21.80 17.04
CA LEU A 42 -6.81 21.48 16.20
C LEU A 42 -6.39 20.60 15.01
N GLN A 43 -5.25 20.91 14.35
CA GLN A 43 -4.68 20.08 13.28
C GLN A 43 -4.39 18.66 13.75
N ARG A 44 -3.76 18.50 14.91
CA ARG A 44 -3.48 17.19 15.54
C ARG A 44 -4.77 16.44 15.85
N PHE A 45 -5.77 17.12 16.39
CA PHE A 45 -7.07 16.53 16.68
C PHE A 45 -7.79 16.06 15.41
N ILE A 46 -7.78 16.87 14.33
CA ILE A 46 -8.36 16.50 13.03
C ILE A 46 -7.64 15.27 12.48
N ALA A 47 -6.31 15.24 12.50
CA ALA A 47 -5.53 14.13 11.98
C ALA A 47 -5.82 12.82 12.73
N LEU A 48 -5.73 12.83 14.07
CA LEU A 48 -6.00 11.64 14.89
C LEU A 48 -7.46 11.19 14.80
N GLY A 49 -8.40 12.13 14.83
CA GLY A 49 -9.82 11.83 14.70
C GLY A 49 -10.15 11.18 13.35
N THR A 50 -9.54 11.66 12.27
CA THR A 50 -9.66 11.07 10.93
C THR A 50 -9.14 9.65 10.89
N LEU A 51 -7.94 9.40 11.41
CA LEU A 51 -7.34 8.05 11.41
C LEU A 51 -8.11 7.07 12.31
N ALA A 52 -8.62 7.54 13.46
CA ALA A 52 -9.49 6.73 14.30
C ALA A 52 -10.81 6.38 13.59
N ALA A 53 -11.44 7.34 12.91
CA ALA A 53 -12.63 7.11 12.11
C ALA A 53 -12.38 6.11 10.97
N LEU A 54 -11.25 6.21 10.28
CA LEU A 54 -10.84 5.24 9.24
C LEU A 54 -10.71 3.83 9.80
N THR A 55 -10.13 3.67 10.99
CA THR A 55 -10.02 2.36 11.66
C THR A 55 -11.40 1.76 11.94
N VAL A 56 -12.34 2.57 12.41
CA VAL A 56 -13.73 2.13 12.66
C VAL A 56 -14.41 1.73 11.34
N ILE A 57 -14.30 2.58 10.30
CA ILE A 57 -14.88 2.28 8.98
C ILE A 57 -14.31 0.99 8.42
N ALA A 58 -13.00 0.79 8.48
CA ALA A 58 -12.34 -0.42 8.00
C ALA A 58 -12.81 -1.68 8.77
N ALA A 59 -13.02 -1.59 10.09
CA ALA A 59 -13.60 -2.68 10.88
C ALA A 59 -15.02 -3.02 10.42
N VAL A 60 -15.84 -2.02 10.12
CA VAL A 60 -17.19 -2.23 9.58
C VAL A 60 -17.13 -2.89 8.21
N LEU A 61 -16.23 -2.45 7.33
CA LEU A 61 -16.03 -3.06 6.00
C LEU A 61 -15.65 -4.54 6.10
N ILE A 62 -14.80 -4.93 7.06
CA ILE A 62 -14.45 -6.35 7.30
C ILE A 62 -15.72 -7.14 7.66
N ILE A 63 -16.52 -6.65 8.61
CA ILE A 63 -17.73 -7.34 9.06
C ILE A 63 -18.70 -7.54 7.90
N VAL A 64 -18.93 -6.49 7.10
CA VAL A 64 -19.85 -6.58 5.95
C VAL A 64 -19.28 -7.47 4.85
N ALA A 65 -17.98 -7.37 4.53
CA ALA A 65 -17.34 -8.24 3.54
C ALA A 65 -17.35 -9.73 3.95
N ASP A 66 -17.32 -10.01 5.27
CA ASP A 66 -17.40 -11.38 5.79
C ASP A 66 -18.83 -11.96 5.75
N THR A 67 -19.84 -11.13 6.03
CA THR A 67 -21.24 -11.55 6.15
C THR A 67 -22.00 -11.51 4.82
N HIS A 68 -21.82 -10.47 4.02
CA HIS A 68 -22.55 -10.19 2.77
C HIS A 68 -21.69 -10.33 1.50
N GLY A 69 -20.42 -10.68 1.64
CA GLY A 69 -19.49 -10.83 0.52
C GLY A 69 -18.98 -9.50 -0.04
N ILE A 70 -18.52 -9.54 -1.28
CA ILE A 70 -17.86 -8.41 -1.94
C ILE A 70 -18.85 -7.27 -2.14
N GLN A 71 -18.46 -6.07 -1.69
CA GLN A 71 -19.23 -4.85 -1.90
C GLN A 71 -18.57 -4.02 -3.00
N THR A 72 -19.33 -3.57 -3.98
CA THR A 72 -18.83 -2.77 -5.10
C THR A 72 -19.59 -1.46 -5.21
N VAL A 73 -18.86 -0.40 -5.55
CA VAL A 73 -19.43 0.93 -5.78
C VAL A 73 -18.92 1.45 -7.12
N GLN A 74 -19.85 1.85 -7.99
CA GLN A 74 -19.55 2.49 -9.26
C GLN A 74 -19.51 4.01 -9.05
N MET A 75 -18.33 4.60 -9.20
CA MET A 75 -18.16 6.04 -9.04
C MET A 75 -18.85 6.82 -10.14
N GLY A 76 -19.61 7.83 -9.75
CA GLY A 76 -20.37 8.66 -10.70
C GLY A 76 -21.55 7.98 -11.37
N GLY A 77 -21.94 6.76 -10.97
CA GLY A 77 -23.06 6.02 -11.52
C GLY A 77 -22.82 5.43 -12.92
N TRP A 78 -21.56 5.37 -13.37
CA TRP A 78 -21.20 4.70 -14.63
C TRP A 78 -20.89 3.23 -14.35
N ASP A 79 -21.56 2.34 -15.09
CA ASP A 79 -21.34 0.91 -14.97
C ASP A 79 -19.94 0.48 -15.46
N ALA A 80 -19.44 -0.62 -14.89
CA ALA A 80 -18.24 -1.26 -15.40
C ALA A 80 -18.45 -1.72 -16.87
N PRO A 81 -17.47 -1.59 -17.74
CA PRO A 81 -16.06 -1.28 -17.53
C PRO A 81 -15.69 0.20 -17.67
N VAL A 82 -16.65 1.08 -17.93
CA VAL A 82 -16.40 2.50 -18.23
C VAL A 82 -16.18 3.31 -16.95
N GLY A 83 -16.95 3.00 -15.90
CA GLY A 83 -16.85 3.67 -14.61
C GLY A 83 -15.71 3.16 -13.74
N ILE A 84 -15.24 4.01 -12.83
CA ILE A 84 -14.30 3.64 -11.79
C ILE A 84 -15.03 2.77 -10.76
N THR A 85 -14.56 1.54 -10.59
CA THR A 85 -15.12 0.59 -9.63
C THR A 85 -14.31 0.57 -8.36
N MET A 86 -14.94 0.82 -7.20
CA MET A 86 -14.37 0.57 -5.88
C MET A 86 -14.85 -0.77 -5.36
N VAL A 87 -13.95 -1.53 -4.75
CA VAL A 87 -14.23 -2.89 -4.28
C VAL A 87 -13.79 -3.04 -2.84
N ALA A 88 -14.74 -3.31 -1.95
CA ALA A 88 -14.49 -3.72 -0.58
C ALA A 88 -14.74 -5.22 -0.45
N ASP A 89 -13.68 -6.00 -0.48
CA ASP A 89 -13.65 -7.42 -0.20
C ASP A 89 -12.88 -7.71 1.09
N ARG A 90 -12.77 -8.97 1.49
CA ARG A 90 -12.05 -9.36 2.70
C ARG A 90 -10.59 -8.90 2.68
N LEU A 91 -9.91 -9.05 1.53
CA LEU A 91 -8.50 -8.67 1.39
C LEU A 91 -8.31 -7.16 1.54
N SER A 92 -9.05 -6.37 0.75
CA SER A 92 -8.96 -4.90 0.81
C SER A 92 -9.34 -4.36 2.18
N SER A 93 -10.40 -4.91 2.81
CA SER A 93 -10.87 -4.46 4.11
C SER A 93 -9.88 -4.77 5.24
N ILE A 94 -9.25 -5.96 5.24
CA ILE A 94 -8.20 -6.32 6.20
C ILE A 94 -6.98 -5.42 6.04
N MET A 95 -6.51 -5.22 4.81
CA MET A 95 -5.36 -4.35 4.54
C MET A 95 -5.64 -2.90 4.94
N LEU A 96 -6.84 -2.40 4.67
CA LEU A 96 -7.29 -1.09 5.10
C LEU A 96 -7.32 -0.95 6.62
N PHE A 97 -7.80 -1.97 7.33
CA PHE A 97 -7.88 -1.98 8.79
C PHE A 97 -6.50 -1.94 9.43
N VAL A 98 -5.62 -2.85 9.01
CA VAL A 98 -4.26 -2.91 9.56
C VAL A 98 -3.48 -1.64 9.25
N SER A 99 -3.58 -1.11 8.02
CA SER A 99 -2.92 0.14 7.64
C SER A 99 -3.43 1.34 8.44
N SER A 100 -4.73 1.43 8.69
CA SER A 100 -5.31 2.54 9.47
C SER A 100 -4.87 2.50 10.94
N ILE A 101 -4.76 1.31 11.54
CA ILE A 101 -4.21 1.15 12.90
C ILE A 101 -2.75 1.62 12.95
N VAL A 102 -1.92 1.19 12.00
CA VAL A 102 -0.51 1.59 11.96
C VAL A 102 -0.37 3.09 11.76
N LEU A 103 -1.11 3.67 10.80
CA LEU A 103 -1.10 5.11 10.58
C LEU A 103 -1.53 5.88 11.83
N PHE A 104 -2.56 5.40 12.53
CA PHE A 104 -3.02 6.00 13.78
C PHE A 104 -1.96 5.89 14.88
N ALA A 105 -1.40 4.70 15.09
CA ALA A 105 -0.41 4.45 16.15
C ALA A 105 0.88 5.27 15.93
N VAL A 106 1.39 5.30 14.70
CA VAL A 106 2.60 6.08 14.35
C VAL A 106 2.33 7.58 14.48
N MET A 107 1.16 8.06 14.06
CA MET A 107 0.79 9.47 14.23
C MET A 107 0.63 9.83 15.73
N TRP A 108 0.00 8.98 16.52
CA TRP A 108 -0.13 9.16 17.96
C TRP A 108 1.23 9.25 18.63
N TYR A 109 2.13 8.31 18.30
CA TYR A 109 3.50 8.31 18.78
C TYR A 109 4.23 9.59 18.37
N GLY A 110 4.17 9.98 17.11
CA GLY A 110 4.82 11.19 16.61
C GLY A 110 4.33 12.47 17.31
N ILE A 111 3.03 12.59 17.53
CA ILE A 111 2.47 13.73 18.25
C ILE A 111 2.94 13.74 19.72
N SER A 112 3.03 12.58 20.37
CA SER A 112 3.49 12.46 21.76
C SER A 112 4.97 12.84 21.93
N GLN A 113 5.81 12.58 20.91
CA GLN A 113 7.21 12.98 20.86
C GLN A 113 7.40 14.44 20.40
N GLY A 114 6.32 15.17 20.13
CA GLY A 114 6.36 16.56 19.71
C GLY A 114 6.62 16.75 18.20
N LEU A 115 6.54 15.72 17.39
CA LEU A 115 6.85 15.72 15.95
C LEU A 115 8.26 16.25 15.64
N ARG A 116 9.24 15.92 16.48
CA ARG A 116 10.64 16.32 16.32
C ARG A 116 11.46 15.16 15.79
N ASP A 117 12.39 15.46 14.92
CA ASP A 117 13.44 14.54 14.49
C ASP A 117 14.80 15.12 14.89
N GLY A 118 15.31 14.69 16.05
CA GLY A 118 16.53 15.23 16.61
C GLY A 118 16.40 16.71 17.03
N ASP A 119 17.44 17.50 16.69
CA ASP A 119 17.49 18.95 17.02
C ASP A 119 16.85 19.84 15.94
N GLU A 120 16.30 19.26 14.85
CA GLU A 120 15.69 20.03 13.77
C GLU A 120 14.22 20.30 14.04
N ASP A 121 13.82 21.57 13.97
CA ASP A 121 12.40 21.99 13.95
C ASP A 121 11.84 21.70 12.55
N ASP A 122 11.31 20.51 12.31
CA ASP A 122 10.64 20.16 11.07
C ASP A 122 9.39 21.03 10.85
N PRO A 123 9.11 21.46 9.61
CA PRO A 123 7.92 22.24 9.32
C PRO A 123 6.65 21.42 9.50
N VAL A 124 6.13 21.42 10.73
CA VAL A 124 4.90 20.72 11.14
C VAL A 124 3.70 21.05 10.24
N ALA A 125 3.72 22.24 9.64
CA ALA A 125 2.63 22.72 8.78
C ALA A 125 2.38 21.86 7.52
N VAL A 126 3.42 21.24 6.95
CA VAL A 126 3.32 20.42 5.72
C VAL A 126 3.19 18.94 6.06
N PHE A 127 3.71 18.51 7.21
CA PHE A 127 3.74 17.09 7.60
C PHE A 127 2.34 16.48 7.71
N LEU A 128 1.45 17.08 8.52
CA LEU A 128 0.12 16.52 8.79
C LEU A 128 -0.77 16.42 7.52
N PRO A 129 -0.89 17.47 6.67
CA PRO A 129 -1.66 17.37 5.44
C PRO A 129 -1.09 16.31 4.48
N THR A 130 0.23 16.25 4.34
CA THR A 130 0.88 15.28 3.46
C THR A 130 0.69 13.84 3.97
N TYR A 131 0.72 13.64 5.28
CA TYR A 131 0.43 12.34 5.89
C TYR A 131 -1.01 11.90 5.61
N MET A 132 -1.98 12.81 5.65
CA MET A 132 -3.37 12.51 5.26
C MET A 132 -3.49 12.16 3.78
N LEU A 133 -2.78 12.87 2.88
CA LEU A 133 -2.75 12.53 1.46
C LEU A 133 -2.08 11.18 1.19
N LEU A 134 -1.04 10.83 1.95
CA LEU A 134 -0.45 9.49 1.89
C LEU A 134 -1.48 8.43 2.28
N SER A 135 -2.21 8.62 3.39
CA SER A 135 -3.28 7.73 3.81
C SER A 135 -4.37 7.59 2.74
N MET A 136 -4.78 8.70 2.11
CA MET A 136 -5.74 8.71 0.99
C MET A 136 -5.27 7.80 -0.15
N GLY A 137 -4.03 7.96 -0.62
CA GLY A 137 -3.49 7.19 -1.75
C GLY A 137 -3.36 5.69 -1.44
N VAL A 138 -2.96 5.35 -0.22
CA VAL A 138 -2.90 3.95 0.25
C VAL A 138 -4.31 3.32 0.27
N ASN A 139 -5.28 4.03 0.83
CA ASN A 139 -6.68 3.55 0.91
C ASN A 139 -7.31 3.40 -0.48
N LEU A 140 -7.03 4.35 -1.39
CA LEU A 140 -7.44 4.28 -2.78
C LEU A 140 -6.87 3.03 -3.47
N SER A 141 -5.60 2.72 -3.23
CA SER A 141 -4.95 1.53 -3.79
C SER A 141 -5.59 0.23 -3.31
N PHE A 142 -5.96 0.15 -2.02
CA PHE A 142 -6.60 -1.05 -1.47
C PHE A 142 -8.05 -1.25 -1.96
N LEU A 143 -8.77 -0.18 -2.24
CA LEU A 143 -10.16 -0.25 -2.69
C LEU A 143 -10.31 -0.24 -4.22
N ALA A 144 -9.22 -0.12 -4.98
CA ALA A 144 -9.28 -0.09 -6.44
C ALA A 144 -9.78 -1.41 -7.02
N GLY A 145 -10.85 -1.35 -7.82
CA GLY A 145 -11.40 -2.46 -8.60
C GLY A 145 -10.95 -2.46 -10.05
N ASP A 146 -10.23 -1.46 -10.48
CA ASP A 146 -9.61 -1.37 -11.80
C ASP A 146 -8.11 -1.03 -11.68
N LEU A 147 -7.36 -1.44 -12.71
CA LEU A 147 -5.90 -1.29 -12.73
C LEU A 147 -5.47 0.18 -12.85
N PHE A 148 -6.27 1.01 -13.52
CA PHE A 148 -5.93 2.42 -13.68
C PHE A 148 -6.12 3.18 -12.38
N ASN A 149 -7.19 2.90 -11.64
CA ASN A 149 -7.41 3.49 -10.33
C ASN A 149 -6.37 3.03 -9.30
N LEU A 150 -5.91 1.77 -9.39
CA LEU A 150 -4.77 1.28 -8.62
C LEU A 150 -3.51 2.10 -8.93
N TYR A 151 -3.24 2.38 -10.22
CA TYR A 151 -2.14 3.24 -10.64
C TYR A 151 -2.26 4.65 -10.05
N VAL A 152 -3.43 5.28 -10.14
CA VAL A 152 -3.68 6.61 -9.55
C VAL A 152 -3.45 6.61 -8.04
N GLY A 153 -3.92 5.57 -7.34
CA GLY A 153 -3.66 5.41 -5.90
C GLY A 153 -2.17 5.37 -5.58
N PHE A 154 -1.39 4.63 -6.37
CA PHE A 154 0.07 4.61 -6.25
C PHE A 154 0.69 5.99 -6.46
N GLU A 155 0.28 6.73 -7.49
CA GLU A 155 0.83 8.06 -7.76
C GLU A 155 0.53 9.05 -6.62
N VAL A 156 -0.68 9.01 -6.07
CA VAL A 156 -1.07 9.90 -4.97
C VAL A 156 -0.20 9.66 -3.73
N PHE A 157 -0.07 8.41 -3.27
CA PHE A 157 0.73 8.17 -2.08
C PHE A 157 2.24 8.33 -2.33
N LEU A 158 2.73 8.09 -3.56
CA LEU A 158 4.13 8.31 -3.90
C LEU A 158 4.49 9.80 -3.86
N VAL A 159 3.69 10.68 -4.45
CA VAL A 159 3.92 12.13 -4.38
C VAL A 159 3.94 12.59 -2.92
N ALA A 160 2.99 12.13 -2.10
CA ALA A 160 2.99 12.41 -0.67
C ALA A 160 4.26 11.89 0.03
N SER A 161 4.72 10.68 -0.32
CA SER A 161 5.93 10.10 0.25
C SER A 161 7.20 10.86 -0.14
N TYR A 162 7.27 11.44 -1.35
CA TYR A 162 8.40 12.28 -1.76
C TYR A 162 8.55 13.50 -0.86
N VAL A 163 7.43 14.16 -0.55
CA VAL A 163 7.43 15.31 0.36
C VAL A 163 7.86 14.89 1.76
N LEU A 164 7.29 13.79 2.30
CA LEU A 164 7.63 13.32 3.64
C LEU A 164 9.09 12.90 3.78
N LEU A 165 9.68 12.26 2.76
CA LEU A 165 11.08 11.83 2.77
C LEU A 165 12.06 13.00 2.80
N THR A 166 11.72 14.10 2.12
CA THR A 166 12.60 15.27 1.95
C THR A 166 12.36 16.37 2.99
N LEU A 167 11.42 16.16 3.93
CA LEU A 167 11.20 17.10 5.03
C LEU A 167 12.47 17.34 5.83
N GLY A 168 12.69 18.61 6.25
CA GLY A 168 13.91 19.05 6.93
C GLY A 168 15.08 19.36 5.99
N ALA A 169 14.97 19.03 4.68
CA ALA A 169 15.87 19.44 3.59
C ALA A 169 17.38 19.25 3.85
N SER A 170 17.79 18.32 4.71
CA SER A 170 19.21 18.02 4.89
C SER A 170 19.82 17.49 3.58
N PRO A 171 21.11 17.78 3.28
CA PRO A 171 21.75 17.31 2.04
C PRO A 171 21.65 15.79 1.84
N GLN A 172 21.66 15.02 2.91
CA GLN A 172 21.53 13.56 2.88
C GLN A 172 20.11 13.14 2.49
N ARG A 173 19.07 13.75 3.09
CA ARG A 173 17.66 13.49 2.76
C ARG A 173 17.32 13.87 1.33
N VAL A 174 17.81 15.03 0.87
CA VAL A 174 17.61 15.48 -0.52
C VAL A 174 18.25 14.49 -1.51
N ARG A 175 19.49 14.05 -1.25
CA ARG A 175 20.18 13.08 -2.12
C ARG A 175 19.45 11.74 -2.18
N ALA A 176 19.05 11.19 -1.03
CA ALA A 176 18.28 9.95 -0.94
C ALA A 176 16.90 10.10 -1.61
N GLY A 177 16.25 11.26 -1.39
CA GLY A 177 14.96 11.60 -1.99
C GLY A 177 15.02 11.63 -3.51
N ILE A 178 16.06 12.22 -4.11
CA ILE A 178 16.23 12.21 -5.58
C ILE A 178 16.32 10.78 -6.11
N GLY A 179 17.13 9.91 -5.49
CA GLY A 179 17.24 8.50 -5.88
C GLY A 179 15.90 7.78 -5.80
N TYR A 180 15.18 7.97 -4.68
CA TYR A 180 13.85 7.39 -4.46
C TYR A 180 12.83 7.87 -5.51
N VAL A 181 12.77 9.16 -5.80
CA VAL A 181 11.88 9.73 -6.82
C VAL A 181 12.18 9.13 -8.20
N MET A 182 13.45 9.08 -8.61
CA MET A 182 13.83 8.54 -9.92
C MET A 182 13.41 7.07 -10.09
N VAL A 183 13.69 6.22 -9.10
CA VAL A 183 13.33 4.80 -9.14
C VAL A 183 11.81 4.62 -9.11
N SER A 184 11.11 5.41 -8.28
CA SER A 184 9.66 5.35 -8.19
C SER A 184 8.97 5.81 -9.47
N MET A 185 9.45 6.88 -10.12
CA MET A 185 8.93 7.33 -11.42
C MET A 185 9.18 6.29 -12.52
N ALA A 186 10.36 5.67 -12.55
CA ALA A 186 10.64 4.59 -13.49
C ALA A 186 9.66 3.43 -13.31
N SER A 187 9.40 3.01 -12.07
CA SER A 187 8.38 2.00 -11.76
C SER A 187 6.99 2.41 -12.24
N SER A 188 6.59 3.66 -12.04
CA SER A 188 5.29 4.18 -12.47
C SER A 188 5.15 4.17 -13.99
N MET A 189 6.21 4.50 -14.73
CA MET A 189 6.22 4.39 -16.21
C MET A 189 6.06 2.95 -16.66
N VAL A 190 6.76 1.99 -16.03
CA VAL A 190 6.60 0.56 -16.33
C VAL A 190 5.19 0.09 -16.01
N PHE A 191 4.60 0.55 -14.91
CA PHE A 191 3.22 0.21 -14.55
C PHE A 191 2.22 0.76 -15.57
N LEU A 192 2.37 2.03 -16.00
CA LEU A 192 1.53 2.61 -17.03
C LEU A 192 1.68 1.86 -18.37
N PHE A 193 2.88 1.44 -18.72
CA PHE A 193 3.13 0.60 -19.90
C PHE A 193 2.44 -0.77 -19.76
N ALA A 194 2.49 -1.41 -18.59
CA ALA A 194 1.77 -2.65 -18.32
C ALA A 194 0.25 -2.49 -18.48
N LEU A 195 -0.31 -1.36 -18.00
CA LEU A 195 -1.72 -1.01 -18.21
C LEU A 195 -2.08 -0.88 -19.69
N ALA A 196 -1.22 -0.21 -20.47
CA ALA A 196 -1.42 -0.07 -21.90
C ALA A 196 -1.41 -1.43 -22.61
N LEU A 197 -0.53 -2.36 -22.21
CA LEU A 197 -0.50 -3.73 -22.73
C LEU A 197 -1.79 -4.50 -22.38
N VAL A 198 -2.28 -4.40 -21.15
CA VAL A 198 -3.57 -5.01 -20.77
C VAL A 198 -4.69 -4.45 -21.61
N TYR A 199 -4.82 -3.12 -21.66
CA TYR A 199 -5.89 -2.48 -22.42
C TYR A 199 -5.84 -2.83 -23.92
N ALA A 200 -4.66 -2.82 -24.52
CA ALA A 200 -4.49 -3.20 -25.92
C ALA A 200 -4.83 -4.69 -26.20
N SER A 201 -4.62 -5.57 -25.21
CA SER A 201 -4.83 -7.00 -25.37
C SER A 201 -6.28 -7.42 -25.07
N VAL A 202 -6.93 -6.82 -24.06
CA VAL A 202 -8.25 -7.27 -23.59
C VAL A 202 -9.33 -6.17 -23.64
N GLY A 203 -8.97 -4.92 -23.99
CA GLY A 203 -9.91 -3.81 -24.16
C GLY A 203 -10.55 -3.29 -22.87
N THR A 204 -10.01 -3.63 -21.69
CA THR A 204 -10.52 -3.18 -20.40
C THR A 204 -9.41 -3.11 -19.36
N VAL A 205 -9.55 -2.19 -18.41
CA VAL A 205 -8.69 -2.11 -17.21
C VAL A 205 -9.41 -2.53 -15.93
N ASN A 206 -10.72 -2.82 -16.01
CA ASN A 206 -11.46 -3.39 -14.87
C ASN A 206 -10.91 -4.78 -14.56
N MET A 207 -10.48 -5.00 -13.31
CA MET A 207 -9.72 -6.22 -12.94
C MET A 207 -10.55 -7.51 -13.15
N ALA A 208 -11.85 -7.48 -12.81
CA ALA A 208 -12.71 -8.65 -12.94
C ALA A 208 -12.91 -9.04 -14.41
N GLN A 209 -13.19 -8.06 -15.28
CA GLN A 209 -13.34 -8.31 -16.71
C GLN A 209 -12.02 -8.65 -17.39
N ALA A 210 -10.92 -7.97 -16.99
CA ALA A 210 -9.59 -8.25 -17.51
C ALA A 210 -9.19 -9.69 -17.20
N GLY A 211 -9.48 -10.19 -16.00
CA GLY A 211 -9.21 -11.59 -15.62
C GLY A 211 -9.90 -12.59 -16.56
N ILE A 212 -11.20 -12.42 -16.80
CA ILE A 212 -11.97 -13.30 -17.69
C ILE A 212 -11.40 -13.29 -19.12
N ARG A 213 -11.16 -12.09 -19.69
CA ARG A 213 -10.65 -11.96 -21.07
C ARG A 213 -9.16 -12.37 -21.19
N MET A 214 -8.40 -12.23 -20.12
CA MET A 214 -7.01 -12.63 -20.10
C MET A 214 -6.84 -14.16 -20.24
N GLU A 215 -7.79 -14.94 -19.75
CA GLU A 215 -7.79 -16.40 -19.88
C GLU A 215 -7.91 -16.88 -21.37
N GLU A 216 -8.50 -16.06 -22.22
CA GLU A 216 -8.63 -16.35 -23.66
C GLU A 216 -7.32 -16.14 -24.44
N LEU A 217 -6.36 -15.41 -23.86
CA LEU A 217 -5.08 -15.12 -24.53
C LEU A 217 -4.10 -16.31 -24.43
N PRO A 218 -3.20 -16.43 -25.44
CA PRO A 218 -2.11 -17.39 -25.37
C PRO A 218 -1.26 -17.24 -24.12
N THR A 219 -0.81 -18.33 -23.52
CA THR A 219 -0.03 -18.34 -22.27
C THR A 219 1.23 -17.47 -22.35
N GLY A 220 1.92 -17.45 -23.51
CA GLY A 220 3.11 -16.61 -23.71
C GLY A 220 2.79 -15.12 -23.65
N THR A 221 1.67 -14.68 -24.22
CA THR A 221 1.23 -13.28 -24.15
C THR A 221 0.88 -12.89 -22.72
N ARG A 222 0.12 -13.73 -22.00
CA ARG A 222 -0.20 -13.51 -20.58
C ARG A 222 1.06 -13.39 -19.73
N ALA A 223 2.03 -14.31 -19.94
CA ALA A 223 3.30 -14.30 -19.24
C ALA A 223 4.09 -13.01 -19.51
N ALA A 224 4.15 -12.56 -20.76
CA ALA A 224 4.85 -11.33 -21.13
C ALA A 224 4.22 -10.09 -20.47
N ILE A 225 2.89 -9.98 -20.47
CA ILE A 225 2.17 -8.88 -19.80
C ILE A 225 2.42 -8.96 -18.30
N PHE A 226 2.29 -10.14 -17.67
CA PHE A 226 2.51 -10.30 -16.24
C PHE A 226 3.95 -9.98 -15.84
N ALA A 227 4.94 -10.30 -16.67
CA ALA A 227 6.33 -9.93 -16.44
C ALA A 227 6.53 -8.41 -16.28
N THR A 228 5.80 -7.59 -17.04
CA THR A 228 5.87 -6.12 -16.89
C THR A 228 5.31 -5.67 -15.54
N PHE A 229 4.23 -6.30 -15.03
CA PHE A 229 3.72 -6.04 -13.67
C PHE A 229 4.71 -6.50 -12.59
N ILE A 230 5.39 -7.64 -12.80
CA ILE A 230 6.43 -8.12 -11.88
C ILE A 230 7.53 -7.08 -11.73
N VAL A 231 7.99 -6.46 -12.82
CA VAL A 231 8.98 -5.38 -12.76
C VAL A 231 8.42 -4.15 -12.05
N ALA A 232 7.23 -3.68 -12.45
CA ALA A 232 6.62 -2.49 -11.85
C ALA A 232 6.40 -2.63 -10.33
N PHE A 233 5.72 -3.69 -9.92
CA PHE A 233 5.45 -3.94 -8.51
C PHE A 233 6.70 -4.41 -7.76
N GLY A 234 7.62 -5.07 -8.46
CA GLY A 234 8.90 -5.49 -7.90
C GLY A 234 9.77 -4.33 -7.47
N ILE A 235 9.81 -3.25 -8.24
CA ILE A 235 10.45 -1.99 -7.83
C ILE A 235 9.72 -1.41 -6.61
N LYS A 236 8.38 -1.36 -6.63
CA LYS A 236 7.58 -0.79 -5.53
C LYS A 236 7.70 -1.59 -4.23
N ALA A 237 7.73 -2.91 -4.33
CA ALA A 237 7.89 -3.81 -3.19
C ALA A 237 9.36 -4.01 -2.76
N ALA A 238 10.32 -3.55 -3.55
CA ALA A 238 11.75 -3.76 -3.34
C ALA A 238 12.14 -5.25 -3.30
N ILE A 239 11.81 -6.00 -4.37
CA ILE A 239 12.27 -7.38 -4.55
C ILE A 239 13.57 -7.41 -5.34
N PHE A 240 14.43 -8.43 -5.10
CA PHE A 240 15.67 -8.63 -5.85
C PHE A 240 15.39 -8.83 -7.37
N PRO A 241 16.16 -8.21 -8.27
CA PRO A 241 17.32 -7.34 -8.07
C PRO A 241 16.98 -5.84 -7.98
N LEU A 242 15.75 -5.48 -7.66
CA LEU A 242 15.21 -4.11 -7.71
C LEU A 242 15.10 -3.47 -6.29
N ASP A 243 15.74 -4.07 -5.30
CA ASP A 243 15.65 -3.73 -3.87
C ASP A 243 16.64 -2.65 -3.41
N ALA A 244 17.68 -2.35 -4.19
CA ALA A 244 18.81 -1.51 -3.78
C ALA A 244 18.43 -0.09 -3.31
N TRP A 245 17.31 0.46 -3.80
CA TRP A 245 16.87 1.81 -3.44
C TRP A 245 16.35 1.92 -1.99
N LEU A 246 15.81 0.82 -1.44
CA LEU A 246 15.15 0.83 -0.13
C LEU A 246 16.14 1.03 1.01
N PRO A 247 17.25 0.26 1.12
CA PRO A 247 18.24 0.45 2.19
C PRO A 247 18.99 1.79 2.12
N ASP A 248 19.01 2.44 0.96
CA ASP A 248 19.66 3.74 0.78
C ASP A 248 18.72 4.93 1.05
N SER A 249 17.39 4.72 0.98
CA SER A 249 16.41 5.79 1.12
C SER A 249 15.78 5.83 2.51
N TYR A 250 15.27 4.72 3.03
CA TYR A 250 14.49 4.69 4.28
C TYR A 250 15.27 5.13 5.52
N PRO A 251 16.54 4.74 5.73
CA PRO A 251 17.28 5.13 6.93
C PRO A 251 17.53 6.64 7.05
N THR A 252 17.43 7.38 5.96
CA THR A 252 17.67 8.83 5.93
C THR A 252 16.47 9.68 6.33
N ALA A 253 15.26 9.10 6.29
CA ALA A 253 14.04 9.80 6.66
C ALA A 253 13.92 9.99 8.18
N ALA A 254 13.04 10.92 8.58
CA ALA A 254 12.62 11.05 9.98
C ALA A 254 12.07 9.72 10.51
N SER A 255 12.33 9.36 11.77
CA SER A 255 11.94 8.06 12.33
C SER A 255 10.44 7.75 12.16
N ILE A 256 9.57 8.76 12.34
CA ILE A 256 8.11 8.64 12.11
C ILE A 256 7.80 8.31 10.64
N VAL A 257 8.50 8.96 9.71
CA VAL A 257 8.33 8.73 8.27
C VAL A 257 8.84 7.35 7.88
N THR A 258 10.00 6.95 8.41
CA THR A 258 10.58 5.63 8.16
C THR A 258 9.66 4.52 8.64
N ALA A 259 9.05 4.65 9.84
CA ALA A 259 8.08 3.70 10.38
C ALA A 259 6.86 3.52 9.45
N VAL A 260 6.33 4.62 8.89
CA VAL A 260 5.22 4.54 7.91
C VAL A 260 5.67 3.91 6.60
N PHE A 261 6.85 4.25 6.12
CA PHE A 261 7.35 3.74 4.83
C PHE A 261 7.63 2.24 4.90
N ALA A 262 8.34 1.80 5.92
CA ALA A 262 8.61 0.39 6.15
C ALA A 262 7.32 -0.39 6.43
N GLY A 263 6.46 0.17 7.26
CA GLY A 263 5.17 -0.44 7.59
C GLY A 263 4.21 -0.55 6.39
N LEU A 264 4.12 0.45 5.52
CA LEU A 264 3.02 0.59 4.55
C LEU A 264 3.45 0.48 3.09
N LEU A 265 4.41 1.31 2.63
CA LEU A 265 4.61 1.51 1.19
C LEU A 265 4.97 0.23 0.44
N THR A 266 5.89 -0.56 0.99
CA THR A 266 6.28 -1.84 0.38
C THR A 266 5.15 -2.86 0.38
N LYS A 267 4.31 -2.85 1.43
CA LYS A 267 3.15 -3.75 1.55
C LYS A 267 2.03 -3.40 0.58
N VAL A 268 1.87 -2.14 0.19
CA VAL A 268 0.96 -1.76 -0.91
C VAL A 268 1.45 -2.39 -2.23
N GLY A 269 2.77 -2.44 -2.46
CA GLY A 269 3.37 -3.16 -3.58
C GLY A 269 3.05 -4.66 -3.55
N VAL A 270 3.24 -5.30 -2.39
CA VAL A 270 2.88 -6.72 -2.19
C VAL A 270 1.38 -6.96 -2.37
N TYR A 271 0.53 -6.07 -1.83
CA TYR A 271 -0.92 -6.12 -2.06
C TYR A 271 -1.27 -6.08 -3.55
N ALA A 272 -0.63 -5.20 -4.33
CA ALA A 272 -0.85 -5.12 -5.76
C ALA A 272 -0.45 -6.43 -6.47
N PHE A 273 0.64 -7.08 -6.06
CA PHE A 273 0.99 -8.43 -6.53
C PHE A 273 -0.11 -9.43 -6.23
N ILE A 274 -0.57 -9.50 -4.97
CA ILE A 274 -1.65 -10.40 -4.56
C ILE A 274 -2.90 -10.15 -5.40
N ARG A 275 -3.32 -8.88 -5.50
CA ARG A 275 -4.53 -8.49 -6.21
C ARG A 275 -4.47 -8.86 -7.69
N VAL A 276 -3.43 -8.45 -8.39
CA VAL A 276 -3.28 -8.68 -9.83
C VAL A 276 -3.08 -10.16 -10.14
N ARG A 277 -2.29 -10.89 -9.32
CA ARG A 277 -2.07 -12.34 -9.48
C ARG A 277 -3.35 -13.14 -9.25
N SER A 278 -4.19 -12.75 -8.28
CA SER A 278 -5.41 -13.49 -7.94
C SER A 278 -6.61 -13.13 -8.80
N THR A 279 -6.66 -11.94 -9.41
CA THR A 279 -7.83 -11.48 -10.18
C THR A 279 -7.60 -11.43 -11.68
N VAL A 280 -6.40 -11.06 -12.14
CA VAL A 280 -6.11 -10.85 -13.56
C VAL A 280 -5.28 -11.98 -14.17
N PHE A 281 -4.31 -12.53 -13.43
CA PHE A 281 -3.38 -13.55 -13.93
C PHE A 281 -3.50 -14.87 -13.17
N THR A 282 -4.65 -15.50 -13.21
CA THR A 282 -4.99 -16.73 -12.45
C THR A 282 -4.20 -17.97 -12.88
N GLY A 283 -3.62 -18.01 -14.07
CA GLY A 283 -3.06 -19.22 -14.71
C GLY A 283 -1.64 -19.66 -14.33
N GLY A 284 -0.98 -19.03 -13.34
CA GLY A 284 0.33 -19.52 -12.82
C GLY A 284 1.54 -19.43 -13.76
N ALA A 285 1.45 -18.68 -14.86
CA ALA A 285 2.44 -18.71 -15.95
C ALA A 285 3.89 -18.34 -15.55
N LEU A 286 4.08 -17.59 -14.44
CA LEU A 286 5.40 -17.16 -13.95
C LEU A 286 5.64 -17.50 -12.46
N ASP A 287 4.89 -18.43 -11.89
CA ASP A 287 5.02 -18.79 -10.47
C ASP A 287 6.43 -19.30 -10.14
N SER A 288 7.03 -20.11 -11.01
CA SER A 288 8.43 -20.55 -10.84
C SER A 288 9.44 -19.41 -10.87
N THR A 289 9.23 -18.41 -11.72
CA THR A 289 10.08 -17.21 -11.77
C THR A 289 9.93 -16.38 -10.50
N LEU A 290 8.70 -16.17 -10.04
CA LEU A 290 8.43 -15.50 -8.77
C LEU A 290 9.04 -16.26 -7.59
N MET A 291 9.03 -17.60 -7.61
CA MET A 291 9.66 -18.43 -6.58
C MET A 291 11.16 -18.18 -6.50
N VAL A 292 11.85 -18.14 -7.64
CA VAL A 292 13.29 -17.86 -7.70
C VAL A 292 13.58 -16.44 -7.22
N ILE A 293 12.81 -15.45 -7.67
CA ILE A 293 12.93 -14.06 -7.22
C ILE A 293 12.73 -13.96 -5.70
N ALA A 294 11.73 -14.62 -5.16
CA ALA A 294 11.45 -14.64 -3.72
C ALA A 294 12.62 -15.22 -2.90
N LEU A 295 13.16 -16.36 -3.33
CA LEU A 295 14.31 -16.99 -2.68
C LEU A 295 15.54 -16.08 -2.72
N LEU A 296 15.84 -15.47 -3.86
CA LEU A 296 16.95 -14.53 -3.99
C LEU A 296 16.74 -13.28 -3.12
N THR A 297 15.50 -12.76 -3.04
CA THR A 297 15.16 -11.63 -2.18
C THR A 297 15.40 -11.96 -0.70
N MET A 298 15.00 -13.14 -0.25
CA MET A 298 15.26 -13.60 1.12
C MET A 298 16.77 -13.67 1.42
N ILE A 299 17.54 -14.31 0.53
CA ILE A 299 18.98 -14.50 0.71
C ILE A 299 19.71 -13.17 0.70
N VAL A 300 19.45 -12.32 -0.30
CA VAL A 300 20.10 -11.00 -0.42
C VAL A 300 19.74 -10.10 0.76
N GLY A 301 18.47 -10.11 1.20
CA GLY A 301 18.05 -9.35 2.37
C GLY A 301 18.78 -9.77 3.65
N VAL A 302 18.87 -11.08 3.93
CA VAL A 302 19.58 -11.57 5.13
C VAL A 302 21.09 -11.29 5.04
N MET A 303 21.72 -11.57 3.91
CA MET A 303 23.16 -11.32 3.71
C MET A 303 23.48 -9.82 3.80
N GLY A 304 22.60 -8.98 3.23
CA GLY A 304 22.70 -7.54 3.34
C GLY A 304 22.58 -7.05 4.78
N ALA A 305 21.64 -7.60 5.57
CA ALA A 305 21.47 -7.26 6.98
C ALA A 305 22.70 -7.60 7.84
N ILE A 306 23.27 -8.81 7.67
CA ILE A 306 24.46 -9.24 8.40
C ILE A 306 25.68 -8.34 8.10
N ALA A 307 25.77 -7.76 6.91
CA ALA A 307 26.87 -6.91 6.50
C ALA A 307 26.79 -5.45 7.03
N GLN A 308 25.69 -5.06 7.71
CA GLN A 308 25.51 -3.68 8.17
C GLN A 308 25.99 -3.48 9.63
N ASN A 309 26.54 -2.30 9.87
CA ASN A 309 26.88 -1.80 11.22
C ASN A 309 25.85 -0.77 11.73
N ASP A 310 25.01 -0.24 10.86
CA ASP A 310 23.97 0.75 11.19
C ASP A 310 22.63 0.03 11.37
N ILE A 311 21.96 0.29 12.52
CA ILE A 311 20.72 -0.39 12.90
C ILE A 311 19.59 -0.10 11.90
N LYS A 312 19.42 1.15 11.47
CA LYS A 312 18.36 1.51 10.53
C LYS A 312 18.57 0.83 9.18
N ARG A 313 19.81 0.74 8.73
CA ARG A 313 20.15 0.08 7.47
C ARG A 313 20.02 -1.45 7.59
N LEU A 314 20.38 -2.03 8.73
CA LEU A 314 20.15 -3.44 9.05
C LEU A 314 18.66 -3.77 8.97
N MET A 315 17.81 -2.98 9.64
CA MET A 315 16.36 -3.13 9.61
C MET A 315 15.79 -3.04 8.18
N SER A 316 16.31 -2.13 7.36
CA SER A 316 15.88 -2.00 5.96
C SER A 316 16.19 -3.24 5.11
N PHE A 317 17.35 -3.87 5.29
CA PHE A 317 17.67 -5.15 4.65
C PHE A 317 16.85 -6.31 5.21
N THR A 318 16.56 -6.32 6.50
CA THR A 318 15.65 -7.29 7.11
C THR A 318 14.25 -7.18 6.48
N LEU A 319 13.76 -5.95 6.26
CA LEU A 319 12.50 -5.72 5.56
C LEU A 319 12.50 -6.30 4.13
N VAL A 320 13.60 -6.16 3.37
CA VAL A 320 13.74 -6.80 2.06
C VAL A 320 13.58 -8.32 2.16
N SER A 321 14.23 -8.96 3.15
CA SER A 321 14.08 -10.39 3.38
C SER A 321 12.63 -10.78 3.68
N HIS A 322 11.93 -10.01 4.52
CA HIS A 322 10.52 -10.23 4.84
C HIS A 322 9.60 -10.12 3.63
N ILE A 323 9.88 -9.19 2.70
CA ILE A 323 9.17 -9.10 1.43
C ILE A 323 9.34 -10.38 0.62
N GLY A 324 10.54 -10.97 0.62
CA GLY A 324 10.80 -12.27 0.00
C GLY A 324 9.86 -13.37 0.49
N TYR A 325 9.59 -13.46 1.81
CA TYR A 325 8.62 -14.43 2.35
C TYR A 325 7.21 -14.21 1.83
N MET A 326 6.77 -12.96 1.70
CA MET A 326 5.44 -12.66 1.16
C MET A 326 5.33 -13.04 -0.31
N ILE A 327 6.35 -12.71 -1.13
CA ILE A 327 6.39 -13.10 -2.55
C ILE A 327 6.46 -14.61 -2.71
N PHE A 328 7.19 -15.32 -1.83
CA PHE A 328 7.22 -16.77 -1.81
C PHE A 328 5.82 -17.37 -1.60
N GLY A 329 5.04 -16.84 -0.64
CA GLY A 329 3.66 -17.27 -0.42
C GLY A 329 2.76 -17.04 -1.65
N ILE A 330 2.94 -15.93 -2.37
CA ILE A 330 2.22 -15.63 -3.62
C ILE A 330 2.63 -16.62 -4.72
N ALA A 331 3.93 -16.92 -4.84
CA ALA A 331 4.49 -17.81 -5.86
C ALA A 331 4.06 -19.28 -5.70
N LEU A 332 3.66 -19.70 -4.50
CA LEU A 332 3.10 -21.03 -4.27
C LEU A 332 1.80 -21.28 -5.03
N GLY A 333 1.09 -20.25 -5.48
CA GLY A 333 -0.14 -20.35 -6.27
C GLY A 333 -1.29 -21.08 -5.56
N SER A 334 -1.16 -21.36 -4.27
CA SER A 334 -2.15 -22.10 -3.46
C SER A 334 -2.90 -21.17 -2.49
N VAL A 335 -4.11 -21.58 -2.09
CA VAL A 335 -4.89 -20.84 -1.09
C VAL A 335 -4.12 -20.70 0.22
N ALA A 336 -3.40 -21.73 0.65
CA ALA A 336 -2.60 -21.71 1.86
C ALA A 336 -1.41 -20.73 1.73
N GLY A 337 -0.71 -20.73 0.58
CA GLY A 337 0.38 -19.80 0.33
C GLY A 337 -0.08 -18.34 0.32
N LEU A 338 -1.20 -18.07 -0.36
CA LEU A 338 -1.78 -16.73 -0.41
C LEU A 338 -2.25 -16.25 0.98
N SER A 339 -2.94 -17.13 1.73
CA SER A 339 -3.36 -16.83 3.11
C SER A 339 -2.17 -16.57 4.03
N GLY A 340 -1.09 -17.35 3.87
CA GLY A 340 0.16 -17.15 4.59
C GLY A 340 0.82 -15.81 4.26
N ALA A 341 0.85 -15.41 2.98
CA ALA A 341 1.39 -14.12 2.55
C ALA A 341 0.59 -12.94 3.14
N ILE A 342 -0.75 -13.04 3.13
CA ILE A 342 -1.64 -12.01 3.70
C ILE A 342 -1.43 -11.91 5.22
N PHE A 343 -1.44 -13.05 5.90
CA PHE A 343 -1.22 -13.10 7.36
C PHE A 343 0.14 -12.50 7.73
N TYR A 344 1.19 -12.86 6.98
CA TYR A 344 2.53 -12.34 7.21
C TYR A 344 2.62 -10.83 6.94
N ALA A 345 1.97 -10.34 5.88
CA ALA A 345 1.86 -8.92 5.62
C ALA A 345 1.22 -8.18 6.81
N CYS A 346 0.09 -8.69 7.34
CA CYS A 346 -0.59 -8.10 8.49
C CYS A 346 0.28 -8.11 9.76
N LEU A 347 0.99 -9.19 10.02
CA LEU A 347 1.89 -9.29 11.16
C LEU A 347 3.04 -8.28 11.05
N LEU A 348 3.64 -8.17 9.88
CA LEU A 348 4.78 -7.31 9.63
C LEU A 348 4.43 -5.81 9.68
N TYR A 349 3.20 -5.42 9.36
CA TYR A 349 2.71 -4.04 9.54
C TYR A 349 2.90 -3.54 10.98
N THR A 350 2.64 -4.40 11.96
CA THR A 350 2.72 -4.03 13.37
C THR A 350 4.14 -4.14 13.93
N SER A 351 4.94 -5.08 13.45
CA SER A 351 6.32 -5.30 13.91
C SER A 351 7.24 -4.20 13.43
N ASP A 352 7.26 -3.90 12.12
CA ASP A 352 8.16 -2.88 11.55
C ASP A 352 7.90 -1.49 12.14
N ALA A 353 6.61 -1.13 12.35
CA ALA A 353 6.26 0.15 12.95
C ALA A 353 6.71 0.26 14.42
N ALA A 354 6.77 -0.86 15.16
CA ALA A 354 7.22 -0.89 16.53
C ALA A 354 8.76 -0.84 16.64
N ASP A 355 9.46 -1.57 15.78
CA ASP A 355 10.93 -1.67 15.82
C ASP A 355 11.60 -0.36 15.42
N GLU A 356 11.07 0.36 14.45
CA GLU A 356 11.62 1.66 14.02
C GLU A 356 11.18 2.83 14.90
N GLY A 357 10.06 2.70 15.63
CA GLY A 357 9.60 3.69 16.61
C GLY A 357 10.44 3.73 17.89
N LEU A 358 11.25 2.69 18.16
CA LEU A 358 12.10 2.58 19.35
C LEU A 358 13.55 3.05 19.11
N GLY A 359 13.92 3.34 17.90
CA GLY A 359 15.26 3.87 17.52
C GLY A 359 15.30 5.37 17.58
#